data_97d360d02f35aee5174dfb0ab813db35
#
_entry.id   97d360d02f35aee5174dfb0ab813db35
#
_cell.length_a   1.000
_cell.length_b   1.000
_cell.length_c   1.000
_cell.angle_alpha   90.00
_cell.angle_beta   90.00
_cell.angle_gamma   90.00
#
_symmetry.space_group_name_H-M   'P 1'
#
loop_
_entity.id
_entity.type
_entity.pdbx_description
1 polymer ?
#
loop_
_entity_poly.entity_id
_entity_poly.type
_entity_poly.pdbx_seq_one_letter_code
_entity_poly.pdbx_strand_id
1 'polypeptide(L)'
;LDGYDNIPVIMPTALAGHGLTTAQKARRLAAAALADGGLVEVESYPFVSDTWDRQGIPADDPRREALRLRNPMADDAPWLRTTVLDTLLDVAGRNVSRSNADVAIFEVAKVARPAGTVPADLPCAYERPSDEMLAALEAGIPAQPWHIGGVLTGQAVPAGVLANALAYDWADA
;
A
#
# COMPACT_ATOMS: atom_id res chain seq x y z
N LEU A 1 11.12 21.36 -32.66
CA LEU A 1 10.80 21.45 -31.23
C LEU A 1 10.14 22.82 -31.03
N ASP A 2 8.87 22.83 -30.61
CA ASP A 2 8.11 24.08 -30.52
C ASP A 2 8.44 24.97 -29.30
N GLY A 3 9.22 24.46 -28.37
CA GLY A 3 9.55 25.17 -27.12
C GLY A 3 8.35 25.34 -26.16
N TYR A 4 8.65 25.54 -24.89
CA TYR A 4 7.62 25.70 -23.84
C TYR A 4 6.83 27.02 -24.00
N ASP A 5 7.39 28.03 -24.61
CA ASP A 5 6.77 29.34 -24.81
C ASP A 5 5.52 29.31 -25.71
N ASN A 6 5.41 28.26 -26.55
CA ASN A 6 4.28 28.07 -27.45
C ASN A 6 3.14 27.20 -26.85
N ILE A 7 3.32 26.70 -25.61
CA ILE A 7 2.28 25.91 -24.94
C ILE A 7 1.26 26.90 -24.33
N PRO A 8 -0.02 26.84 -24.77
CA PRO A 8 -1.04 27.72 -24.21
C PRO A 8 -1.31 27.41 -22.75
N VAL A 9 -1.35 28.45 -21.93
CA VAL A 9 -1.76 28.31 -20.52
C VAL A 9 -3.28 28.17 -20.48
N ILE A 10 -3.76 26.97 -20.19
CA ILE A 10 -5.18 26.69 -20.01
C ILE A 10 -5.45 26.54 -18.52
N MET A 11 -6.23 27.47 -17.96
CA MET A 11 -6.68 27.36 -16.57
C MET A 11 -7.64 26.18 -16.44
N PRO A 12 -7.35 25.18 -15.57
CA PRO A 12 -8.30 24.08 -15.37
C PRO A 12 -9.60 24.60 -14.77
N THR A 13 -10.71 24.34 -15.43
CA THR A 13 -12.02 24.64 -14.88
C THR A 13 -12.46 23.46 -14.03
N ALA A 14 -12.56 23.67 -12.73
CA ALA A 14 -13.13 22.66 -11.83
C ALA A 14 -14.62 22.53 -12.13
N LEU A 15 -15.04 21.33 -12.57
CA LEU A 15 -16.47 21.01 -12.57
C LEU A 15 -16.98 21.03 -11.13
N ALA A 16 -18.15 21.63 -10.91
CA ALA A 16 -18.83 21.55 -9.61
C ALA A 16 -18.99 20.08 -9.24
N GLY A 17 -18.18 19.62 -8.27
CA GLY A 17 -18.09 18.22 -7.93
C GLY A 17 -19.02 17.86 -6.78
N HIS A 18 -19.26 16.57 -6.61
CA HIS A 18 -20.01 16.03 -5.49
C HIS A 18 -19.16 15.85 -4.23
N GLY A 19 -17.94 16.39 -4.20
CA GLY A 19 -16.98 16.23 -3.14
C GLY A 19 -16.40 14.81 -3.10
N LEU A 20 -16.04 14.35 -1.90
CA LEU A 20 -15.44 13.02 -1.72
C LEU A 20 -16.49 11.92 -1.88
N THR A 21 -16.08 10.83 -2.52
CA THR A 21 -16.86 9.59 -2.54
C THR A 21 -16.97 8.98 -1.14
N THR A 22 -17.92 8.08 -0.92
CA THR A 22 -18.08 7.37 0.35
C THR A 22 -16.80 6.62 0.75
N ALA A 23 -16.14 5.96 -0.20
CA ALA A 23 -14.89 5.25 0.05
C ALA A 23 -13.73 6.21 0.45
N GLN A 24 -13.66 7.40 -0.17
CA GLN A 24 -12.67 8.41 0.20
C GLN A 24 -12.93 8.98 1.60
N LYS A 25 -14.22 9.22 1.95
CA LYS A 25 -14.60 9.65 3.30
C LYS A 25 -14.25 8.60 4.34
N ALA A 26 -14.59 7.32 4.07
CA ALA A 26 -14.30 6.22 4.98
C ALA A 26 -12.80 6.09 5.26
N ARG A 27 -11.94 6.17 4.23
CA ARG A 27 -10.48 6.14 4.40
C ARG A 27 -9.98 7.29 5.27
N ARG A 28 -10.45 8.52 5.02
CA ARG A 28 -10.05 9.68 5.83
C ARG A 28 -10.48 9.54 7.28
N LEU A 29 -11.69 9.06 7.52
CA LEU A 29 -12.19 8.84 8.88
C LEU A 29 -11.39 7.75 9.60
N ALA A 30 -11.07 6.66 8.91
CA ALA A 30 -10.27 5.58 9.49
C ALA A 30 -8.84 6.07 9.82
N ALA A 31 -8.17 6.77 8.91
CA ALA A 31 -6.84 7.33 9.16
C ALA A 31 -6.86 8.31 10.33
N ALA A 32 -7.86 9.22 10.39
CA ALA A 32 -8.01 10.16 11.49
C ALA A 32 -8.23 9.43 12.82
N ALA A 33 -9.11 8.42 12.86
CA ALA A 33 -9.39 7.66 14.08
C ALA A 33 -8.15 6.92 14.61
N LEU A 34 -7.35 6.33 13.72
CA LEU A 34 -6.10 5.66 14.11
C LEU A 34 -5.07 6.66 14.62
N ALA A 35 -4.93 7.80 13.95
CA ALA A 35 -4.04 8.87 14.40
C ALA A 35 -4.48 9.46 15.74
N ASP A 36 -5.77 9.70 15.95
CA ASP A 36 -6.35 10.14 17.23
C ASP A 36 -6.15 9.09 18.33
N GLY A 37 -6.11 7.79 17.95
CA GLY A 37 -5.74 6.67 18.83
C GLY A 37 -4.24 6.61 19.17
N GLY A 38 -3.43 7.52 18.63
CA GLY A 38 -1.99 7.61 18.93
C GLY A 38 -1.08 6.83 17.99
N LEU A 39 -1.60 6.25 16.90
CA LEU A 39 -0.77 5.57 15.91
C LEU A 39 -0.20 6.57 14.90
N VAL A 40 0.97 6.28 14.38
CA VAL A 40 1.64 7.09 13.35
C VAL A 40 1.37 6.48 11.97
N GLU A 41 0.83 7.29 11.06
CA GLU A 41 0.65 6.87 9.67
C GLU A 41 2.00 6.75 8.97
N VAL A 42 2.20 5.65 8.26
CA VAL A 42 3.37 5.43 7.41
C VAL A 42 2.94 5.19 5.98
N GLU A 43 3.78 5.61 5.04
CA GLU A 43 3.62 5.32 3.61
C GLU A 43 4.80 4.50 3.13
N SER A 44 4.52 3.31 2.62
CA SER A 44 5.53 2.38 2.14
C SER A 44 5.39 2.15 0.64
N TYR A 45 6.49 1.89 -0.04
CA TYR A 45 6.44 1.39 -1.41
C TYR A 45 5.76 0.02 -1.44
N PRO A 46 4.95 -0.28 -2.48
CA PRO A 46 4.19 -1.54 -2.56
C PRO A 46 5.05 -2.72 -3.02
N PHE A 47 6.35 -2.58 -3.04
CA PHE A 47 7.30 -3.58 -3.52
C PHE A 47 7.86 -4.39 -2.34
N VAL A 48 7.78 -5.72 -2.45
CA VAL A 48 8.19 -6.63 -1.37
C VAL A 48 9.10 -7.73 -1.88
N SER A 49 9.91 -8.25 -0.95
CA SER A 49 10.74 -9.41 -1.15
C SER A 49 9.95 -10.70 -0.88
N ASP A 50 10.47 -11.84 -1.31
CA ASP A 50 9.97 -13.15 -0.96
C ASP A 50 10.35 -13.49 0.50
N THR A 51 9.53 -13.05 1.43
CA THR A 51 9.75 -13.25 2.87
C THR A 51 8.66 -14.12 3.52
N TRP A 52 7.78 -14.71 2.72
CA TRP A 52 6.61 -15.44 3.21
C TRP A 52 6.94 -16.61 4.13
N ASP A 53 8.00 -17.37 3.84
CA ASP A 53 8.46 -18.47 4.71
C ASP A 53 8.94 -17.95 6.07
N ARG A 54 9.67 -16.84 6.07
CA ARG A 54 10.15 -16.19 7.30
C ARG A 54 9.01 -15.64 8.14
N GLN A 55 7.93 -15.23 7.51
CA GLN A 55 6.71 -14.74 8.17
C GLN A 55 5.78 -15.89 8.61
N GLY A 56 6.13 -17.13 8.31
CA GLY A 56 5.30 -18.30 8.64
C GLY A 56 4.01 -18.40 7.83
N ILE A 57 3.96 -17.77 6.65
CA ILE A 57 2.80 -17.84 5.76
C ILE A 57 2.80 -19.21 5.06
N PRO A 58 1.74 -20.03 5.16
CA PRO A 58 1.66 -21.33 4.52
C PRO A 58 1.83 -21.27 2.99
N ALA A 59 2.31 -22.36 2.38
CA ALA A 59 2.60 -22.39 0.94
C ALA A 59 1.34 -22.24 0.06
N ASP A 60 0.19 -22.64 0.57
CA ASP A 60 -1.12 -22.56 -0.09
C ASP A 60 -1.92 -21.30 0.27
N ASP A 61 -1.31 -20.37 1.01
CA ASP A 61 -1.97 -19.13 1.40
C ASP A 61 -2.09 -18.17 0.20
N PRO A 62 -3.28 -17.61 -0.06
CA PRO A 62 -3.48 -16.66 -1.17
C PRO A 62 -2.59 -15.40 -1.11
N ARG A 63 -2.02 -15.07 0.04
CA ARG A 63 -1.06 -13.96 0.17
C ARG A 63 0.24 -14.22 -0.60
N ARG A 64 0.55 -15.48 -0.93
CA ARG A 64 1.71 -15.83 -1.76
C ARG A 64 1.45 -15.68 -3.26
N GLU A 65 0.21 -15.53 -3.68
CA GLU A 65 -0.15 -15.25 -5.06
C GLU A 65 0.15 -13.79 -5.42
N ALA A 66 1.43 -13.40 -5.35
CA ALA A 66 1.87 -12.05 -5.62
C ALA A 66 2.23 -11.86 -7.09
N LEU A 67 2.01 -10.65 -7.60
CA LEU A 67 2.41 -10.27 -8.95
C LEU A 67 3.88 -9.88 -8.97
N ARG A 68 4.65 -10.55 -9.84
CA ARG A 68 6.04 -10.20 -10.07
C ARG A 68 6.16 -9.12 -11.14
N LEU A 69 6.89 -8.06 -10.85
CA LEU A 69 7.19 -7.01 -11.81
C LEU A 69 8.18 -7.52 -12.85
N ARG A 70 7.97 -7.17 -14.11
CA ARG A 70 8.86 -7.53 -15.21
C ARG A 70 10.21 -6.78 -15.13
N ASN A 71 10.18 -5.55 -14.64
CA ASN A 71 11.32 -4.66 -14.49
C ASN A 71 11.28 -3.98 -13.11
N PRO A 72 11.57 -4.73 -12.03
CA PRO A 72 11.53 -4.18 -10.68
C PRO A 72 12.57 -3.06 -10.51
N MET A 73 12.28 -2.10 -9.64
CA MET A 73 13.23 -1.03 -9.28
C MET A 73 14.41 -1.56 -8.45
N ALA A 74 14.18 -2.64 -7.69
CA ALA A 74 15.16 -3.34 -6.89
C ALA A 74 14.98 -4.85 -7.08
N ASP A 75 16.05 -5.56 -7.36
CA ASP A 75 16.01 -6.99 -7.68
C ASP A 75 15.58 -7.85 -6.49
N ASP A 76 15.79 -7.38 -5.28
CA ASP A 76 15.43 -8.04 -4.02
C ASP A 76 13.96 -7.82 -3.61
N ALA A 77 13.24 -6.89 -4.26
CA ALA A 77 11.84 -6.60 -3.98
C ALA A 77 10.99 -6.57 -5.28
N PRO A 78 10.94 -7.69 -6.04
CA PRO A 78 10.30 -7.72 -7.35
C PRO A 78 8.78 -7.94 -7.31
N TRP A 79 8.17 -8.13 -6.14
CA TRP A 79 6.77 -8.49 -6.01
C TRP A 79 5.92 -7.31 -5.55
N LEU A 80 4.67 -7.24 -6.03
CA LEU A 80 3.68 -6.34 -5.47
C LEU A 80 3.08 -6.96 -4.21
N ARG A 81 2.99 -6.19 -3.12
CA ARG A 81 2.43 -6.66 -1.85
C ARG A 81 0.98 -7.09 -1.98
N THR A 82 0.63 -8.19 -1.36
CA THR A 82 -0.73 -8.72 -1.24
C THR A 82 -1.38 -8.38 0.10
N THR A 83 -0.59 -7.90 1.05
CA THR A 83 -0.99 -7.38 2.36
C THR A 83 -0.14 -6.17 2.74
N VAL A 84 -0.69 -5.26 3.53
CA VAL A 84 0.07 -4.11 4.07
C VAL A 84 1.00 -4.52 5.22
N LEU A 85 0.81 -5.71 5.78
CA LEU A 85 1.63 -6.19 6.90
C LEU A 85 3.09 -6.41 6.50
N ASP A 86 3.38 -6.83 5.27
CA ASP A 86 4.75 -7.03 4.79
C ASP A 86 5.59 -5.78 4.97
N THR A 87 5.08 -4.64 4.49
CA THR A 87 5.78 -3.36 4.58
C THR A 87 5.74 -2.75 5.97
N LEU A 88 4.65 -2.94 6.72
CA LEU A 88 4.55 -2.48 8.11
C LEU A 88 5.55 -3.21 9.02
N LEU A 89 5.72 -4.52 8.85
CA LEU A 89 6.70 -5.29 9.62
C LEU A 89 8.14 -4.84 9.32
N ASP A 90 8.44 -4.50 8.06
CA ASP A 90 9.74 -3.95 7.68
C ASP A 90 9.99 -2.58 8.32
N VAL A 91 8.97 -1.72 8.38
CA VAL A 91 9.05 -0.41 9.05
C VAL A 91 9.25 -0.60 10.56
N ALA A 92 8.46 -1.45 11.19
CA ALA A 92 8.59 -1.75 12.62
C ALA A 92 9.96 -2.33 12.94
N GLY A 93 10.44 -3.31 12.16
CA GLY A 93 11.77 -3.91 12.34
C GLY A 93 12.91 -2.89 12.23
N ARG A 94 12.82 -1.95 11.28
CA ARG A 94 13.81 -0.86 11.16
C ARG A 94 13.77 0.10 12.35
N ASN A 95 12.61 0.39 12.91
CA ASN A 95 12.49 1.21 14.11
C ASN A 95 13.11 0.52 15.32
N VAL A 96 12.75 -0.75 15.55
CA VAL A 96 13.29 -1.54 16.65
C VAL A 96 14.81 -1.68 16.55
N SER A 97 15.36 -1.92 15.35
CA SER A 97 16.80 -2.00 15.13
C SER A 97 17.55 -0.69 15.39
N ARG A 98 16.83 0.43 15.42
CA ARG A 98 17.35 1.77 15.76
C ARG A 98 17.04 2.19 17.20
N SER A 99 16.69 1.23 18.05
CA SER A 99 16.37 1.42 19.47
C SER A 99 15.01 2.10 19.74
N ASN A 100 14.15 2.18 18.74
CA ASN A 100 12.75 2.58 18.93
C ASN A 100 11.91 1.33 19.14
N ALA A 101 11.86 0.83 20.38
CA ALA A 101 11.14 -0.41 20.71
C ALA A 101 9.62 -0.21 20.79
N ASP A 102 9.20 1.00 21.16
CA ASP A 102 7.79 1.36 21.33
C ASP A 102 7.28 1.92 20.00
N VAL A 103 6.61 1.07 19.21
CA VAL A 103 6.14 1.41 17.87
C VAL A 103 4.64 1.16 17.77
N ALA A 104 3.92 2.21 17.40
CA ALA A 104 2.51 2.16 17.04
C ALA A 104 2.34 2.83 15.67
N ILE A 105 2.23 2.04 14.63
CA ILE A 105 2.15 2.53 13.25
C ILE A 105 0.99 1.90 12.51
N PHE A 106 0.46 2.63 11.52
CA PHE A 106 -0.55 2.11 10.60
C PHE A 106 -0.29 2.59 9.18
N GLU A 107 -0.87 1.90 8.22
CA GLU A 107 -0.87 2.27 6.81
C GLU A 107 -2.25 2.05 6.20
N VAL A 108 -2.72 3.03 5.41
CA VAL A 108 -3.93 2.93 4.60
C VAL A 108 -3.51 2.91 3.14
N ALA A 109 -3.44 1.73 2.55
CA ALA A 109 -2.85 1.59 1.24
C ALA A 109 -3.51 0.49 0.38
N LYS A 110 -3.19 0.51 -0.91
CA LYS A 110 -3.62 -0.53 -1.83
C LYS A 110 -2.71 -1.75 -1.75
N VAL A 111 -3.31 -2.91 -1.91
CA VAL A 111 -2.62 -4.18 -2.16
C VAL A 111 -2.98 -4.66 -3.56
N ALA A 112 -2.16 -5.53 -4.15
CA ALA A 112 -2.40 -6.08 -5.47
C ALA A 112 -2.80 -7.56 -5.33
N ARG A 113 -3.92 -7.92 -5.94
CA ARG A 113 -4.37 -9.31 -6.02
C ARG A 113 -4.42 -9.73 -7.48
N PRO A 114 -3.80 -10.86 -7.86
CA PRO A 114 -3.89 -11.34 -9.22
C PRO A 114 -5.36 -11.44 -9.67
N ALA A 115 -5.63 -10.97 -10.89
CA ALA A 115 -6.92 -11.12 -11.52
C ALA A 115 -6.68 -11.29 -13.02
N GLY A 116 -7.32 -12.27 -13.61
CA GLY A 116 -7.27 -12.49 -15.05
C GLY A 116 -5.89 -12.86 -15.60
N THR A 117 -5.85 -13.03 -16.90
CA THR A 117 -4.62 -13.30 -17.66
C THR A 117 -4.29 -12.07 -18.50
N VAL A 118 -3.08 -11.55 -18.37
CA VAL A 118 -2.60 -10.49 -19.25
C VAL A 118 -2.40 -11.08 -20.65
N PRO A 119 -2.86 -10.42 -21.74
CA PRO A 119 -2.57 -10.87 -23.10
C PRO A 119 -1.08 -11.04 -23.32
N ALA A 120 -0.68 -12.12 -24.01
CA ALA A 120 0.71 -12.39 -24.32
C ALA A 120 1.31 -11.32 -25.26
N ASP A 121 0.50 -10.88 -26.21
CA ASP A 121 0.87 -9.86 -27.18
C ASP A 121 0.38 -8.50 -26.71
N LEU A 122 1.33 -7.60 -26.44
CA LEU A 122 1.01 -6.21 -26.14
C LEU A 122 0.84 -5.42 -27.43
N PRO A 123 -0.09 -4.45 -27.46
CA PRO A 123 -0.32 -3.64 -28.65
C PRO A 123 0.91 -2.82 -29.01
N CYS A 124 1.12 -2.61 -30.31
CA CYS A 124 2.18 -1.74 -30.83
C CYS A 124 1.88 -0.28 -30.47
N ALA A 125 2.93 0.47 -30.09
CA ALA A 125 2.79 1.87 -29.69
C ALA A 125 2.34 2.82 -30.83
N TYR A 126 2.43 2.38 -32.08
CA TYR A 126 2.12 3.20 -33.27
C TYR A 126 0.72 3.01 -33.81
N GLU A 127 -0.03 2.04 -33.33
CA GLU A 127 -1.38 1.73 -33.76
C GLU A 127 -2.32 1.73 -32.57
N ARG A 128 -3.52 2.27 -32.76
CA ARG A 128 -4.55 2.19 -31.72
C ARG A 128 -4.98 0.72 -31.58
N PRO A 129 -4.92 0.14 -30.37
CA PRO A 129 -5.44 -1.21 -30.12
C PRO A 129 -6.93 -1.31 -30.45
N SER A 130 -7.40 -2.51 -30.83
CA SER A 130 -8.83 -2.77 -30.96
C SER A 130 -9.54 -2.69 -29.61
N ASP A 131 -10.85 -2.48 -29.62
CA ASP A 131 -11.64 -2.40 -28.39
C ASP A 131 -11.61 -3.73 -27.63
N GLU A 132 -11.52 -4.87 -28.32
CA GLU A 132 -11.35 -6.19 -27.72
C GLU A 132 -10.00 -6.33 -27.00
N MET A 133 -8.91 -5.82 -27.61
CA MET A 133 -7.59 -5.79 -26.99
C MET A 133 -7.59 -4.91 -25.75
N LEU A 134 -8.22 -3.74 -25.81
CA LEU A 134 -8.34 -2.84 -24.65
C LEU A 134 -9.12 -3.52 -23.51
N ALA A 135 -10.23 -4.17 -23.82
CA ALA A 135 -11.01 -4.92 -22.82
C ALA A 135 -10.21 -6.07 -22.20
N ALA A 136 -9.44 -6.79 -23.01
CA ALA A 136 -8.55 -7.87 -22.50
C ALA A 136 -7.43 -7.33 -21.60
N LEU A 137 -6.85 -6.18 -21.94
CA LEU A 137 -5.84 -5.51 -21.09
C LEU A 137 -6.45 -5.03 -19.78
N GLU A 138 -7.66 -4.42 -19.83
CA GLU A 138 -8.37 -3.99 -18.62
C GLU A 138 -8.73 -5.18 -17.71
N ALA A 139 -9.17 -6.30 -18.27
CA ALA A 139 -9.45 -7.52 -17.54
C ALA A 139 -8.20 -8.14 -16.88
N GLY A 140 -7.02 -7.87 -17.43
CA GLY A 140 -5.73 -8.30 -16.87
C GLY A 140 -5.21 -7.40 -15.74
N ILE A 141 -5.82 -6.23 -15.49
CA ILE A 141 -5.41 -5.36 -14.40
C ILE A 141 -5.75 -6.03 -13.06
N PRO A 142 -4.76 -6.16 -12.15
CA PRO A 142 -5.00 -6.77 -10.85
C PRO A 142 -6.00 -5.96 -10.03
N ALA A 143 -6.82 -6.65 -9.25
CA ALA A 143 -7.66 -5.99 -8.26
C ALA A 143 -6.76 -5.27 -7.21
N GLN A 144 -7.07 -4.00 -6.94
CA GLN A 144 -6.29 -3.17 -6.02
C GLN A 144 -7.17 -2.61 -4.89
N PRO A 145 -7.66 -3.47 -3.99
CA PRO A 145 -8.46 -3.02 -2.86
C PRO A 145 -7.62 -2.17 -1.90
N TRP A 146 -8.29 -1.25 -1.21
CA TRP A 146 -7.71 -0.53 -0.09
C TRP A 146 -7.74 -1.42 1.15
N HIS A 147 -6.61 -1.51 1.82
CA HIS A 147 -6.45 -2.18 3.10
C HIS A 147 -5.96 -1.19 4.15
N ILE A 148 -6.31 -1.47 5.39
CA ILE A 148 -5.79 -0.80 6.57
C ILE A 148 -5.12 -1.87 7.41
N GLY A 149 -3.92 -1.61 7.86
CA GLY A 149 -3.20 -2.47 8.78
C GLY A 149 -2.45 -1.64 9.80
N GLY A 150 -2.16 -2.23 10.95
CA GLY A 150 -1.38 -1.61 12.01
C GLY A 150 -0.42 -2.61 12.64
N VAL A 151 0.63 -2.09 13.24
CA VAL A 151 1.58 -2.84 14.05
C VAL A 151 1.83 -2.08 15.33
N LEU A 152 1.62 -2.77 16.44
CA LEU A 152 1.85 -2.28 17.79
C LEU A 152 2.95 -3.16 18.43
N THR A 153 3.93 -2.54 19.06
CA THR A 153 4.98 -3.25 19.80
C THR A 153 5.55 -2.38 20.92
N GLY A 154 6.08 -3.00 21.95
CA GLY A 154 6.65 -2.32 23.09
C GLY A 154 5.59 -1.80 24.07
N GLN A 155 5.72 -0.56 24.51
CA GLN A 155 4.89 0.03 25.54
C GLN A 155 3.88 1.03 24.94
N ALA A 156 2.60 0.83 25.30
CA ALA A 156 1.54 1.79 25.01
C ALA A 156 1.71 3.05 25.89
N VAL A 157 2.14 2.85 27.14
CA VAL A 157 2.45 3.93 28.08
C VAL A 157 3.87 3.69 28.63
N PRO A 158 4.83 4.58 28.37
CA PRO A 158 6.16 4.44 28.95
C PRO A 158 6.11 4.65 30.47
N ALA A 159 7.03 4.02 31.20
CA ALA A 159 7.19 4.22 32.63
C ALA A 159 7.44 5.72 32.93
N GLY A 160 6.71 6.25 33.87
CA GLY A 160 6.82 7.64 34.31
C GLY A 160 6.77 7.79 35.82
N VAL A 161 6.88 9.03 36.31
CA VAL A 161 6.86 9.33 37.74
C VAL A 161 5.50 8.96 38.37
N LEU A 162 4.42 9.02 37.60
CA LEU A 162 3.03 8.84 38.06
C LEU A 162 2.37 7.55 37.56
N ALA A 163 3.02 6.80 36.66
CA ALA A 163 2.44 5.61 36.05
C ALA A 163 3.51 4.55 35.80
N ASN A 164 3.12 3.28 36.00
CA ASN A 164 3.92 2.15 35.56
C ASN A 164 3.83 2.01 34.03
N ALA A 165 4.85 1.39 33.43
CA ALA A 165 4.81 1.01 32.03
C ALA A 165 3.60 0.09 31.75
N LEU A 166 2.92 0.33 30.64
CA LEU A 166 1.86 -0.53 30.12
C LEU A 166 2.27 -1.01 28.72
N ALA A 167 2.47 -2.32 28.58
CA ALA A 167 2.76 -2.90 27.28
C ALA A 167 1.49 -2.97 26.41
N TYR A 168 1.67 -2.91 25.09
CA TYR A 168 0.59 -3.23 24.15
C TYR A 168 0.14 -4.68 24.31
N ASP A 169 -1.15 -4.91 24.26
CA ASP A 169 -1.76 -6.23 24.23
C ASP A 169 -2.86 -6.33 23.14
N TRP A 170 -3.55 -7.47 23.09
CA TRP A 170 -4.60 -7.69 22.10
C TRP A 170 -5.87 -6.81 22.30
N ALA A 171 -6.00 -6.16 23.42
CA ALA A 171 -7.12 -5.24 23.68
C ALA A 171 -6.87 -3.85 23.06
N ASP A 172 -5.61 -3.56 22.67
CA ASP A 172 -5.21 -2.29 22.05
C ASP A 172 -5.32 -2.33 20.51
N ALA A 173 -5.62 -3.50 19.90
CA ALA A 173 -5.59 -3.74 18.45
C ALA A 173 -6.96 -3.58 17.74
#